data_30d8055c32dd29a694bb7721a8de8e85
#
_entry.id   30d8055c32dd29a694bb7721a8de8e85
#
_cell.length_a   1.000
_cell.length_b   1.000
_cell.length_c   1.000
_cell.angle_alpha   90.00
_cell.angle_beta   90.00
_cell.angle_gamma   90.00
#
_symmetry.space_group_name_H-M   'P 1'
#
loop_
_entity.id
_entity.type
_entity.pdbx_description
1 polymer ?
#
loop_
_entity_poly.entity_id
_entity_poly.type
_entity_poly.pdbx_seq_one_letter_code
_entity_poly.pdbx_strand_id
1 'polypeptide(L)'
;MIPNLIIPGASKSGTSSLHEYLNLHPNIEMSRVKEPHYFTHNNRYELGLQLYENLFINNNVKYHGESSTAYFSDELSINRINNDLNDVKFVILLRNPVDRTISHYLWQVSLLQEFRTLRKAVEYNIYNPIDYRNAGWGGHFKNYYGSSLYGKNLKRLIDSFGKENIFLITTKELYEDTNTCLNSCFDFLELRNFKISNKIESNKTKNLLSGKELLKKFVGKSLKRGVVDFRLLYQAIKPSIGRVTEEDRNWLFSLYKEDLILLKKNYPDIEYRW
;
A
#
# COMPACT_ATOMS: atom_id res chain seq x y z
N MET A 1 -1.63 16.21 -18.35
CA MET A 1 -1.70 16.49 -16.90
C MET A 1 -0.88 15.47 -16.17
N ILE A 2 -0.10 15.90 -15.20
CA ILE A 2 0.75 15.02 -14.36
C ILE A 2 0.27 15.12 -12.91
N PRO A 3 0.48 14.11 -12.07
CA PRO A 3 0.02 14.15 -10.70
C PRO A 3 0.81 15.18 -9.86
N ASN A 4 0.09 15.87 -9.01
CA ASN A 4 0.63 16.72 -7.94
C ASN A 4 0.12 16.31 -6.55
N LEU A 5 -0.59 15.15 -6.47
CA LEU A 5 -1.04 14.50 -5.24
C LEU A 5 -0.75 13.01 -5.33
N ILE A 6 -0.01 12.45 -4.38
CA ILE A 6 0.36 11.04 -4.38
C ILE A 6 -0.01 10.39 -3.05
N ILE A 7 -0.68 9.23 -3.11
CA ILE A 7 -0.84 8.29 -2.00
C ILE A 7 0.21 7.17 -2.18
N PRO A 8 1.44 7.32 -1.65
CA PRO A 8 2.53 6.40 -1.94
C PRO A 8 2.44 5.07 -1.17
N GLY A 9 1.52 4.99 -0.19
CA GLY A 9 1.37 3.84 0.71
C GLY A 9 0.65 4.17 2.02
N ALA A 10 0.71 3.22 2.96
CA ALA A 10 1.31 1.89 2.85
C ALA A 10 0.31 0.88 2.30
N SER A 11 0.81 -0.09 1.56
CA SER A 11 -0.05 -1.18 1.08
C SER A 11 -0.75 -1.88 2.24
N LYS A 12 -2.03 -2.28 2.08
CA LYS A 12 -2.87 -2.94 3.10
C LYS A 12 -3.27 -2.06 4.29
N SER A 13 -3.17 -0.74 4.14
CA SER A 13 -3.62 0.24 5.15
C SER A 13 -4.97 0.89 4.82
N GLY A 14 -5.61 0.56 3.69
CA GLY A 14 -6.90 1.16 3.27
C GLY A 14 -6.77 2.25 2.20
N THR A 15 -5.64 2.32 1.50
CA THR A 15 -5.38 3.31 0.43
C THR A 15 -6.41 3.28 -0.70
N SER A 16 -7.13 2.15 -0.92
CA SER A 16 -8.22 2.11 -1.90
C SER A 16 -9.40 2.95 -1.46
N SER A 17 -9.81 2.85 -0.18
CA SER A 17 -10.88 3.70 0.35
C SER A 17 -10.47 5.17 0.34
N LEU A 18 -9.23 5.47 0.72
CA LEU A 18 -8.72 6.85 0.70
C LEU A 18 -8.72 7.43 -0.71
N HIS A 19 -8.27 6.66 -1.72
CA HIS A 19 -8.33 7.05 -3.13
C HIS A 19 -9.75 7.41 -3.57
N GLU A 20 -10.72 6.55 -3.25
CA GLU A 20 -12.13 6.78 -3.58
C GLU A 20 -12.71 7.97 -2.83
N TYR A 21 -12.36 8.16 -1.55
CA TYR A 21 -12.81 9.33 -0.77
C TYR A 21 -12.26 10.64 -1.32
N LEU A 22 -10.97 10.71 -1.65
CA LEU A 22 -10.37 11.92 -2.23
C LEU A 22 -10.99 12.25 -3.58
N ASN A 23 -11.33 11.24 -4.38
CA ASN A 23 -11.98 11.44 -5.69
C ASN A 23 -13.43 11.99 -5.60
N LEU A 24 -14.04 12.01 -4.41
CA LEU A 24 -15.34 12.65 -4.22
C LEU A 24 -15.25 14.17 -4.13
N HIS A 25 -14.06 14.71 -3.81
CA HIS A 25 -13.89 16.14 -3.66
C HIS A 25 -13.86 16.85 -5.03
N PRO A 26 -14.64 17.95 -5.26
CA PRO A 26 -14.78 18.57 -6.58
C PRO A 26 -13.48 19.14 -7.16
N ASN A 27 -12.49 19.42 -6.33
CA ASN A 27 -11.17 19.93 -6.75
C ASN A 27 -10.06 18.88 -6.77
N ILE A 28 -10.41 17.60 -6.72
CA ILE A 28 -9.47 16.47 -6.82
C ILE A 28 -9.97 15.52 -7.90
N GLU A 29 -9.12 15.16 -8.83
CA GLU A 29 -9.32 14.01 -9.73
C GLU A 29 -8.29 12.95 -9.40
N MET A 30 -8.72 11.78 -8.98
CA MET A 30 -7.84 10.63 -8.82
C MET A 30 -7.70 9.87 -10.12
N SER A 31 -6.52 9.30 -10.38
CA SER A 31 -6.22 8.54 -11.59
C SER A 31 -7.25 7.42 -11.85
N ARG A 32 -7.72 7.28 -13.09
CA ARG A 32 -8.69 6.26 -13.50
C ARG A 32 -8.23 4.84 -13.23
N VAL A 33 -6.92 4.63 -13.21
CA VAL A 33 -6.29 3.34 -12.89
C VAL A 33 -5.61 3.48 -11.55
N LYS A 34 -6.11 2.75 -10.56
CA LYS A 34 -5.44 2.63 -9.27
C LYS A 34 -4.21 1.73 -9.41
N GLU A 35 -3.13 2.06 -8.68
CA GLU A 35 -1.84 1.38 -8.77
C GLU A 35 -1.25 1.42 -10.19
N PRO A 36 -1.12 2.61 -10.82
CA PRO A 36 -0.50 2.71 -12.14
C PRO A 36 0.97 2.27 -12.13
N HIS A 37 1.66 2.36 -10.99
CA HIS A 37 3.06 1.96 -10.80
C HIS A 37 4.00 2.56 -11.87
N TYR A 38 3.71 3.78 -12.33
CA TYR A 38 4.49 4.44 -13.38
C TYR A 38 5.96 4.62 -12.95
N PHE A 39 6.19 5.18 -11.78
CA PHE A 39 7.54 5.42 -11.28
C PHE A 39 8.25 4.15 -10.78
N THR A 40 7.53 3.05 -10.57
CA THR A 40 8.10 1.79 -10.08
C THR A 40 8.72 0.95 -11.20
N HIS A 41 7.98 0.75 -12.30
CA HIS A 41 8.38 -0.15 -13.37
C HIS A 41 9.20 0.56 -14.46
N ASN A 42 10.35 -0.01 -14.86
CA ASN A 42 11.18 0.57 -15.92
C ASN A 42 10.40 0.69 -17.23
N ASN A 43 9.75 -0.37 -17.66
CA ASN A 43 9.00 -0.39 -18.91
C ASN A 43 7.83 0.60 -18.98
N ARG A 44 7.32 1.08 -17.86
CA ARG A 44 6.31 2.14 -17.80
C ARG A 44 6.95 3.53 -17.80
N TYR A 45 7.99 3.67 -17.00
CA TYR A 45 8.71 4.92 -16.86
C TYR A 45 9.37 5.35 -18.19
N GLU A 46 9.93 4.39 -18.93
CA GLU A 46 10.56 4.60 -20.23
C GLU A 46 9.58 5.03 -21.34
N LEU A 47 8.26 4.82 -21.16
CA LEU A 47 7.23 5.29 -22.10
C LEU A 47 6.97 6.81 -22.00
N GLY A 48 7.51 7.46 -20.97
CA GLY A 48 7.42 8.90 -20.77
C GLY A 48 6.12 9.37 -20.11
N LEU A 49 6.17 10.60 -19.58
CA LEU A 49 5.07 11.22 -18.82
C LEU A 49 3.77 11.38 -19.62
N GLN A 50 3.83 11.48 -20.94
CA GLN A 50 2.64 11.63 -21.78
C GLN A 50 1.67 10.45 -21.63
N LEU A 51 2.19 9.22 -21.50
CA LEU A 51 1.35 8.07 -21.23
C LEU A 51 0.71 8.13 -19.84
N TYR A 52 1.47 8.65 -18.86
CA TYR A 52 1.00 8.83 -17.50
C TYR A 52 -0.11 9.90 -17.42
N GLU A 53 0.03 10.98 -18.17
CA GLU A 53 -0.97 12.05 -18.25
C GLU A 53 -2.35 11.57 -18.71
N ASN A 54 -2.42 10.52 -19.53
CA ASN A 54 -3.68 9.94 -20.00
C ASN A 54 -4.53 9.27 -18.88
N LEU A 55 -3.99 9.19 -17.67
CA LEU A 55 -4.75 8.73 -16.51
C LEU A 55 -5.73 9.78 -15.96
N PHE A 56 -5.64 11.03 -16.42
CA PHE A 56 -6.47 12.16 -16.00
C PHE A 56 -7.22 12.76 -17.19
N ILE A 57 -8.37 13.37 -16.95
CA ILE A 57 -9.21 13.99 -18.00
C ILE A 57 -9.71 15.39 -17.65
N ASN A 58 -9.84 15.71 -16.37
CA ASN A 58 -10.40 16.97 -15.93
C ASN A 58 -9.29 18.01 -15.68
N ASN A 59 -9.26 19.06 -16.51
CA ASN A 59 -8.28 20.14 -16.39
C ASN A 59 -8.64 21.18 -15.31
N ASN A 60 -9.85 21.13 -14.75
CA ASN A 60 -10.39 22.17 -13.88
C ASN A 60 -10.33 21.80 -12.39
N VAL A 61 -9.42 20.94 -11.99
CA VAL A 61 -9.20 20.57 -10.59
C VAL A 61 -7.86 21.10 -10.08
N LYS A 62 -7.75 21.35 -8.79
CA LYS A 62 -6.49 21.77 -8.15
C LYS A 62 -5.49 20.60 -8.08
N TYR A 63 -5.99 19.38 -7.83
CA TYR A 63 -5.16 18.20 -7.66
C TYR A 63 -5.50 17.06 -8.62
N HIS A 64 -4.46 16.55 -9.27
CA HIS A 64 -4.48 15.28 -9.97
C HIS A 64 -3.75 14.26 -9.10
N GLY A 65 -4.50 13.29 -8.59
CA GLY A 65 -3.99 12.36 -7.60
C GLY A 65 -3.79 10.94 -8.13
N GLU A 66 -2.79 10.24 -7.63
CA GLU A 66 -2.63 8.81 -7.89
C GLU A 66 -2.24 8.03 -6.63
N SER A 67 -2.42 6.69 -6.67
CA SER A 67 -2.16 5.80 -5.54
C SER A 67 -1.38 4.58 -5.99
N SER A 68 -0.06 4.61 -5.83
CA SER A 68 0.81 3.47 -6.09
C SER A 68 1.58 3.11 -4.82
N THR A 69 1.08 2.12 -4.11
CA THR A 69 1.52 1.82 -2.74
C THR A 69 2.93 1.24 -2.63
N ALA A 70 3.56 0.91 -3.75
CA ALA A 70 4.96 0.51 -3.80
C ALA A 70 5.92 1.68 -3.60
N TYR A 71 5.56 2.90 -3.99
CA TYR A 71 6.44 4.07 -3.95
C TYR A 71 6.98 4.35 -2.56
N PHE A 72 6.16 4.16 -1.51
CA PHE A 72 6.58 4.43 -0.14
C PHE A 72 7.83 3.66 0.29
N SER A 73 8.01 2.44 -0.20
CA SER A 73 9.14 1.56 0.14
C SER A 73 10.17 1.39 -0.98
N ASP A 74 9.99 2.06 -2.11
CA ASP A 74 10.90 2.00 -3.26
C ASP A 74 11.65 3.32 -3.46
N GLU A 75 12.94 3.30 -3.18
CA GLU A 75 13.82 4.48 -3.30
C GLU A 75 13.89 5.04 -4.71
N LEU A 76 13.94 4.15 -5.72
CA LEU A 76 14.01 4.61 -7.11
C LEU A 76 12.73 5.32 -7.53
N SER A 77 11.56 4.84 -7.08
CA SER A 77 10.29 5.56 -7.33
C SER A 77 10.31 6.97 -6.74
N ILE A 78 10.83 7.12 -5.50
CA ILE A 78 10.95 8.42 -4.85
C ILE A 78 11.87 9.35 -5.63
N ASN A 79 13.02 8.85 -6.09
CA ASN A 79 13.98 9.64 -6.88
C ASN A 79 13.37 10.07 -8.23
N ARG A 80 12.65 9.18 -8.92
CA ARG A 80 11.95 9.49 -10.18
C ARG A 80 10.86 10.55 -9.97
N ILE A 81 10.07 10.42 -8.91
CA ILE A 81 9.05 11.42 -8.56
C ILE A 81 9.71 12.78 -8.32
N ASN A 82 10.81 12.82 -7.57
CA ASN A 82 11.53 14.07 -7.27
C ASN A 82 12.16 14.71 -8.51
N ASN A 83 12.56 13.91 -9.50
CA ASN A 83 13.13 14.41 -10.74
C ASN A 83 12.09 14.94 -11.73
N ASP A 84 10.92 14.29 -11.79
CA ASP A 84 9.96 14.51 -12.88
C ASP A 84 8.76 15.37 -12.46
N LEU A 85 8.46 15.47 -11.14
CA LEU A 85 7.30 16.19 -10.64
C LEU A 85 7.73 17.36 -9.76
N ASN A 86 7.02 18.48 -9.91
CA ASN A 86 7.16 19.65 -9.06
C ASN A 86 5.95 19.78 -8.13
N ASP A 87 6.15 20.39 -6.96
CA ASP A 87 5.08 20.77 -6.00
C ASP A 87 4.12 19.63 -5.63
N VAL A 88 4.66 18.43 -5.40
CA VAL A 88 3.86 17.24 -5.09
C VAL A 88 3.49 17.21 -3.61
N LYS A 89 2.21 17.03 -3.32
CA LYS A 89 1.71 16.70 -1.97
C LYS A 89 1.55 15.19 -1.80
N PHE A 90 1.93 14.71 -0.62
CA PHE A 90 1.82 13.29 -0.26
C PHE A 90 0.81 13.10 0.86
N VAL A 91 -0.14 12.20 0.67
CA VAL A 91 -1.04 11.72 1.73
C VAL A 91 -0.72 10.25 2.02
N ILE A 92 -0.17 10.00 3.19
CA ILE A 92 0.31 8.68 3.59
C ILE A 92 -0.67 8.06 4.57
N LEU A 93 -1.16 6.87 4.25
CA LEU A 93 -2.06 6.12 5.12
C LEU A 93 -1.30 4.96 5.78
N LEU A 94 -1.14 5.02 7.09
CA LEU A 94 -0.47 4.01 7.90
C LEU A 94 -1.48 3.16 8.68
N ARG A 95 -1.07 1.96 8.98
CA ARG A 95 -1.74 1.00 9.86
C ARG A 95 -0.72 0.47 10.85
N ASN A 96 -1.17 -0.08 12.01
CA ASN A 96 -0.26 -0.84 12.86
C ASN A 96 0.63 -1.76 11.99
N PRO A 97 1.98 -1.67 12.06
CA PRO A 97 2.87 -2.34 11.12
C PRO A 97 2.80 -3.87 11.20
N VAL A 98 2.48 -4.42 12.39
CA VAL A 98 2.24 -5.86 12.58
C VAL A 98 0.98 -6.27 11.82
N ASP A 99 -0.14 -5.55 12.02
CA ASP A 99 -1.41 -5.85 11.36
C ASP A 99 -1.34 -5.66 9.84
N ARG A 100 -0.57 -4.66 9.37
CA ARG A 100 -0.32 -4.46 7.95
C ARG A 100 0.40 -5.66 7.34
N THR A 101 1.48 -6.11 7.99
CA THR A 101 2.29 -7.26 7.54
C THR A 101 1.45 -8.52 7.48
N ILE A 102 0.69 -8.81 8.54
CA ILE A 102 -0.23 -9.95 8.61
C ILE A 102 -1.28 -9.86 7.49
N SER A 103 -1.91 -8.69 7.32
CA SER A 103 -2.90 -8.47 6.26
C SER A 103 -2.31 -8.71 4.87
N HIS A 104 -1.05 -8.31 4.63
CA HIS A 104 -0.37 -8.50 3.36
C HIS A 104 -0.05 -9.99 3.12
N TYR A 105 0.48 -10.67 4.13
CA TYR A 105 0.76 -12.09 4.07
C TYR A 105 -0.51 -12.90 3.77
N LEU A 106 -1.58 -12.68 4.54
CA LEU A 106 -2.85 -13.38 4.37
C LEU A 106 -3.47 -13.12 2.98
N TRP A 107 -3.34 -11.90 2.49
CA TRP A 107 -3.78 -11.57 1.14
C TRP A 107 -3.02 -12.37 0.07
N GLN A 108 -1.69 -12.46 0.16
CA GLN A 108 -0.88 -13.26 -0.75
C GLN A 108 -1.21 -14.75 -0.68
N VAL A 109 -1.46 -15.29 0.52
CA VAL A 109 -1.96 -16.66 0.71
C VAL A 109 -3.31 -16.84 0.02
N SER A 110 -4.24 -15.90 0.17
CA SER A 110 -5.57 -15.96 -0.45
C SER A 110 -5.53 -15.94 -1.99
N LEU A 111 -4.48 -15.34 -2.55
CA LEU A 111 -4.22 -15.33 -4.00
C LEU A 111 -3.46 -16.56 -4.49
N LEU A 112 -3.10 -17.49 -3.61
CA LEU A 112 -2.23 -18.64 -3.90
C LEU A 112 -0.86 -18.19 -4.46
N GLN A 113 -0.32 -17.13 -3.91
CA GLN A 113 0.99 -16.61 -4.28
C GLN A 113 2.02 -16.77 -3.15
N GLU A 114 1.58 -17.11 -1.92
CA GLU A 114 2.46 -17.40 -0.80
C GLU A 114 2.12 -18.77 -0.19
N PHE A 115 3.16 -19.59 -0.02
CA PHE A 115 3.08 -20.97 0.49
C PHE A 115 4.03 -21.22 1.66
N ARG A 116 4.68 -20.18 2.17
CA ARG A 116 5.50 -20.22 3.39
C ARG A 116 4.62 -19.89 4.59
N THR A 117 5.07 -20.26 5.79
CA THR A 117 4.53 -19.69 7.02
C THR A 117 4.86 -18.20 7.12
N LEU A 118 4.15 -17.44 7.94
CA LEU A 118 4.35 -16.00 8.10
C LEU A 118 5.83 -15.66 8.37
N ARG A 119 6.46 -16.31 9.36
CA ARG A 119 7.88 -16.07 9.69
C ARG A 119 8.79 -16.32 8.50
N LYS A 120 8.68 -17.49 7.86
CA LYS A 120 9.50 -17.82 6.69
C LYS A 120 9.28 -16.88 5.50
N ALA A 121 8.07 -16.37 5.31
CA ALA A 121 7.77 -15.40 4.26
C ALA A 121 8.43 -14.04 4.54
N VAL A 122 8.36 -13.57 5.78
CA VAL A 122 8.98 -12.31 6.21
C VAL A 122 10.50 -12.41 6.23
N GLU A 123 11.08 -13.49 6.80
CA GLU A 123 12.52 -13.75 6.79
C GLU A 123 13.05 -13.82 5.35
N TYR A 124 12.38 -14.56 4.48
CA TYR A 124 12.75 -14.60 3.06
C TYR A 124 12.79 -13.20 2.44
N ASN A 125 11.81 -12.34 2.76
CA ASN A 125 11.74 -10.98 2.25
C ASN A 125 12.84 -10.07 2.82
N ILE A 126 13.28 -10.29 4.08
CA ILE A 126 14.41 -9.56 4.68
C ILE A 126 15.71 -9.86 3.91
N TYR A 127 15.98 -11.14 3.63
CA TYR A 127 17.19 -11.56 2.92
C TYR A 127 17.13 -11.41 1.40
N ASN A 128 15.94 -11.27 0.84
CA ASN A 128 15.71 -11.11 -0.59
C ASN A 128 14.81 -9.89 -0.82
N PRO A 129 15.37 -8.67 -0.79
CA PRO A 129 14.62 -7.46 -1.06
C PRO A 129 13.91 -7.50 -2.41
N ILE A 130 12.75 -6.87 -2.49
CA ILE A 130 11.96 -6.84 -3.72
C ILE A 130 12.65 -5.96 -4.77
N ASP A 131 12.85 -6.51 -5.95
CA ASP A 131 13.09 -5.72 -7.15
C ASP A 131 11.74 -5.33 -7.77
N TYR A 132 11.39 -4.07 -7.62
CA TYR A 132 10.14 -3.51 -8.14
C TYR A 132 10.16 -3.30 -9.66
N ARG A 133 11.34 -3.23 -10.30
CA ARG A 133 11.51 -2.78 -11.70
C ARG A 133 11.01 -3.79 -12.71
N ASN A 134 11.25 -5.06 -12.41
CA ASN A 134 10.93 -6.19 -13.29
C ASN A 134 9.74 -7.01 -12.78
N ALA A 135 9.08 -6.55 -11.73
CA ALA A 135 7.86 -7.21 -11.26
C ALA A 135 6.76 -7.10 -12.31
N GLY A 136 6.12 -8.22 -12.64
CA GLY A 136 5.10 -8.28 -13.69
C GLY A 136 3.89 -7.36 -13.45
N TRP A 137 3.13 -7.12 -14.48
CA TRP A 137 1.87 -6.38 -14.44
C TRP A 137 0.95 -6.95 -13.36
N GLY A 138 0.59 -6.13 -12.39
CA GLY A 138 -0.30 -6.54 -11.32
C GLY A 138 0.17 -6.19 -9.92
N GLY A 139 1.40 -5.70 -9.77
CA GLY A 139 1.87 -5.03 -8.56
C GLY A 139 1.74 -5.81 -7.25
N HIS A 140 1.63 -7.14 -7.32
CA HIS A 140 1.51 -7.98 -6.13
C HIS A 140 2.87 -8.21 -5.48
N PHE A 141 3.49 -7.12 -5.07
CA PHE A 141 4.79 -7.16 -4.44
C PHE A 141 4.70 -7.83 -3.07
N LYS A 142 5.56 -8.83 -2.82
CA LYS A 142 5.65 -9.51 -1.52
C LYS A 142 6.59 -8.76 -0.57
N ASN A 143 6.48 -7.45 -0.49
CA ASN A 143 7.28 -6.66 0.43
C ASN A 143 6.59 -6.61 1.81
N TYR A 144 6.76 -7.69 2.58
CA TYR A 144 6.17 -7.81 3.92
C TYR A 144 6.90 -6.92 4.92
N TYR A 145 8.23 -6.96 4.91
CA TYR A 145 9.07 -6.27 5.88
C TYR A 145 9.27 -4.80 5.50
N GLY A 146 9.81 -4.53 4.32
CA GLY A 146 10.21 -3.18 3.90
C GLY A 146 9.04 -2.19 3.85
N SER A 147 7.84 -2.63 3.45
CA SER A 147 6.65 -1.77 3.45
C SER A 147 6.13 -1.42 4.84
N SER A 148 6.61 -2.06 5.91
CA SER A 148 6.30 -1.73 7.31
C SER A 148 7.40 -0.94 8.02
N LEU A 149 8.53 -0.68 7.38
CA LEU A 149 9.58 0.19 7.90
C LEU A 149 9.20 1.67 7.70
N TYR A 150 8.22 2.13 8.47
CA TYR A 150 7.61 3.44 8.27
C TYR A 150 8.55 4.60 8.60
N GLY A 151 9.36 4.46 9.65
CA GLY A 151 10.33 5.48 10.05
C GLY A 151 11.37 5.71 8.96
N LYS A 152 11.94 4.61 8.41
CA LYS A 152 12.89 4.66 7.30
C LYS A 152 12.28 5.24 6.03
N ASN A 153 11.10 4.76 5.65
CA ASN A 153 10.45 5.16 4.41
C ASN A 153 9.98 6.62 4.47
N LEU A 154 9.42 7.04 5.62
CA LEU A 154 8.99 8.41 5.83
C LEU A 154 10.16 9.39 5.89
N LYS A 155 11.26 9.00 6.56
CA LYS A 155 12.48 9.81 6.56
C LYS A 155 12.96 10.11 5.14
N ARG A 156 12.97 9.11 4.25
CA ARG A 156 13.35 9.29 2.84
C ARG A 156 12.46 10.30 2.13
N LEU A 157 11.13 10.21 2.33
CA LEU A 157 10.18 11.18 1.77
C LEU A 157 10.41 12.59 2.30
N ILE A 158 10.62 12.73 3.61
CA ILE A 158 10.90 14.02 4.24
C ILE A 158 12.20 14.63 3.69
N ASP A 159 13.25 13.81 3.56
CA ASP A 159 14.55 14.26 3.04
C ASP A 159 14.46 14.72 1.58
N SER A 160 13.55 14.13 0.78
CA SER A 160 13.38 14.46 -0.64
C SER A 160 12.42 15.61 -0.91
N PHE A 161 11.35 15.76 -0.12
CA PHE A 161 10.24 16.67 -0.45
C PHE A 161 9.90 17.69 0.65
N GLY A 162 10.52 17.61 1.83
CA GLY A 162 10.15 18.40 3.00
C GLY A 162 8.91 17.84 3.74
N LYS A 163 8.87 18.06 5.04
CA LYS A 163 7.79 17.57 5.92
C LYS A 163 6.46 18.27 5.65
N GLU A 164 6.50 19.53 5.21
CA GLU A 164 5.36 20.38 4.88
C GLU A 164 4.57 19.88 3.65
N ASN A 165 5.15 18.99 2.87
CA ASN A 165 4.49 18.36 1.73
C ASN A 165 3.92 16.98 2.05
N ILE A 166 3.94 16.57 3.32
CA ILE A 166 3.53 15.23 3.75
C ILE A 166 2.44 15.31 4.80
N PHE A 167 1.29 14.73 4.52
CA PHE A 167 0.20 14.54 5.47
C PHE A 167 0.06 13.06 5.82
N LEU A 168 0.02 12.75 7.13
CA LEU A 168 -0.03 11.39 7.62
C LEU A 168 -1.37 11.11 8.30
N ILE A 169 -2.03 10.06 7.84
CA ILE A 169 -3.30 9.54 8.35
C ILE A 169 -3.07 8.10 8.84
N THR A 170 -3.82 7.66 9.84
CA THR A 170 -3.87 6.24 10.20
C THR A 170 -5.17 5.59 9.74
N THR A 171 -5.11 4.28 9.54
CA THR A 171 -6.31 3.48 9.21
C THR A 171 -7.41 3.65 10.25
N LYS A 172 -7.03 3.75 11.54
CA LYS A 172 -7.97 3.94 12.64
C LYS A 172 -8.71 5.27 12.50
N GLU A 173 -8.00 6.37 12.33
CA GLU A 173 -8.60 7.71 12.15
C GLU A 173 -9.55 7.76 10.95
N LEU A 174 -9.11 7.19 9.80
CA LEU A 174 -9.94 7.16 8.59
C LEU A 174 -11.26 6.42 8.79
N TYR A 175 -11.29 5.35 9.59
CA TYR A 175 -12.51 4.54 9.76
C TYR A 175 -13.34 4.93 10.98
N GLU A 176 -12.75 5.46 12.05
CA GLU A 176 -13.47 5.90 13.25
C GLU A 176 -14.21 7.22 13.01
N ASP A 177 -13.53 8.21 12.45
CA ASP A 177 -14.11 9.51 12.08
C ASP A 177 -13.65 9.96 10.69
N THR A 178 -14.29 9.40 9.67
CA THR A 178 -13.96 9.64 8.27
C THR A 178 -14.02 11.13 7.90
N ASN A 179 -15.04 11.85 8.35
CA ASN A 179 -15.22 13.25 7.96
C ASN A 179 -14.16 14.16 8.58
N THR A 180 -13.90 14.05 9.88
CA THR A 180 -12.85 14.85 10.54
C THR A 180 -11.49 14.54 9.94
N CYS A 181 -11.18 13.27 9.73
CA CYS A 181 -9.91 12.85 9.13
C CYS A 181 -9.72 13.42 7.71
N LEU A 182 -10.76 13.34 6.86
CA LEU A 182 -10.69 13.87 5.49
C LEU A 182 -10.68 15.40 5.45
N ASN A 183 -11.41 16.08 6.34
CA ASN A 183 -11.37 17.55 6.41
C ASN A 183 -9.97 18.04 6.81
N SER A 184 -9.30 17.37 7.77
CA SER A 184 -7.89 17.69 8.08
C SER A 184 -6.96 17.46 6.87
N CYS A 185 -7.26 16.45 6.03
CA CYS A 185 -6.54 16.23 4.79
C CYS A 185 -6.84 17.35 3.77
N PHE A 186 -8.09 17.80 3.65
CA PHE A 186 -8.46 18.90 2.76
C PHE A 186 -7.86 20.24 3.23
N ASP A 187 -7.80 20.49 4.53
CA ASP A 187 -7.11 21.67 5.10
C ASP A 187 -5.61 21.65 4.72
N PHE A 188 -4.93 20.50 4.84
CA PHE A 188 -3.55 20.33 4.38
C PHE A 188 -3.38 20.61 2.88
N LEU A 189 -4.36 20.24 2.07
CA LEU A 189 -4.39 20.48 0.63
C LEU A 189 -4.88 21.91 0.27
N GLU A 190 -5.18 22.74 1.28
CA GLU A 190 -5.76 24.07 1.10
C GLU A 190 -7.05 24.05 0.26
N LEU A 191 -7.89 23.06 0.54
CA LEU A 191 -9.20 22.88 -0.05
C LEU A 191 -10.29 23.17 0.96
N ARG A 192 -11.48 23.50 0.46
CA ARG A 192 -12.66 23.68 1.33
C ARG A 192 -13.07 22.32 1.91
N ASN A 193 -13.57 22.36 3.15
CA ASN A 193 -14.14 21.17 3.77
C ASN A 193 -15.28 20.59 2.95
N PHE A 194 -15.32 19.25 2.84
CA PHE A 194 -16.29 18.53 2.06
C PHE A 194 -16.88 17.38 2.88
N LYS A 195 -18.20 17.33 2.97
CA LYS A 195 -18.90 16.31 3.75
C LYS A 195 -19.11 15.03 2.93
N ILE A 196 -18.53 13.94 3.42
CA ILE A 196 -18.77 12.62 2.87
C ILE A 196 -20.04 12.03 3.49
N SER A 197 -21.04 11.77 2.66
CA SER A 197 -22.35 11.26 3.11
C SER A 197 -22.37 9.74 3.30
N ASN A 198 -21.61 8.99 2.51
CA ASN A 198 -21.60 7.53 2.52
C ASN A 198 -20.23 6.99 2.88
N LYS A 199 -20.16 6.04 3.82
CA LYS A 199 -18.92 5.33 4.09
C LYS A 199 -18.57 4.39 2.93
N ILE A 200 -17.34 4.52 2.43
CA ILE A 200 -16.78 3.66 1.40
C ILE A 200 -16.01 2.53 2.09
N GLU A 201 -16.51 1.32 1.97
CA GLU A 201 -15.79 0.12 2.42
C GLU A 201 -15.23 -0.63 1.22
N SER A 202 -14.03 -0.26 0.79
CA SER A 202 -13.32 -1.01 -0.23
C SER A 202 -12.41 -2.07 0.41
N ASN A 203 -12.46 -3.28 -0.12
CA ASN A 203 -11.52 -4.37 0.17
C ASN A 203 -11.43 -4.84 1.63
N LYS A 204 -12.56 -5.16 2.29
CA LYS A 204 -12.49 -6.03 3.48
C LYS A 204 -11.69 -7.27 3.10
N THR A 205 -10.56 -7.52 3.78
CA THR A 205 -9.83 -8.78 3.62
C THR A 205 -10.84 -9.89 3.87
N LYS A 206 -11.28 -10.55 2.80
CA LYS A 206 -12.21 -11.68 2.93
C LYS A 206 -11.60 -12.65 3.91
N ASN A 207 -12.41 -13.15 4.83
CA ASN A 207 -12.01 -14.12 5.83
C ASN A 207 -11.06 -15.15 5.21
N LEU A 208 -10.01 -15.53 5.94
CA LEU A 208 -9.09 -16.57 5.55
C LEU A 208 -9.87 -17.73 4.93
N LEU A 209 -9.57 -18.02 3.68
CA LEU A 209 -10.12 -19.19 3.03
C LEU A 209 -9.73 -20.42 3.87
N SER A 210 -10.68 -21.25 4.24
CA SER A 210 -10.39 -22.53 4.87
C SER A 210 -9.46 -23.36 3.96
N GLY A 211 -8.70 -24.29 4.50
CA GLY A 211 -7.86 -25.19 3.67
C GLY A 211 -8.64 -25.84 2.52
N LYS A 212 -9.94 -26.16 2.73
CA LYS A 212 -10.83 -26.69 1.67
C LYS A 212 -11.13 -25.66 0.58
N GLU A 213 -11.31 -24.40 0.93
CA GLU A 213 -11.57 -23.32 -0.04
C GLU A 213 -10.31 -22.95 -0.82
N LEU A 214 -9.15 -22.92 -0.15
CA LEU A 214 -7.85 -22.77 -0.80
C LEU A 214 -7.62 -23.90 -1.80
N LEU A 215 -7.94 -25.14 -1.42
CA LEU A 215 -7.85 -26.32 -2.29
C LEU A 215 -8.75 -26.19 -3.53
N LYS A 216 -10.04 -25.85 -3.34
CA LYS A 216 -10.97 -25.64 -4.45
C LYS A 216 -10.48 -24.55 -5.41
N LYS A 217 -9.97 -23.45 -4.87
CA LYS A 217 -9.44 -22.35 -5.68
C LYS A 217 -8.18 -22.74 -6.44
N PHE A 218 -7.30 -23.53 -5.80
CA PHE A 218 -6.08 -24.06 -6.44
C PHE A 218 -6.42 -25.01 -7.58
N VAL A 219 -7.28 -26.01 -7.35
CA VAL A 219 -7.71 -26.96 -8.37
C VAL A 219 -8.38 -26.23 -9.55
N GLY A 220 -9.28 -25.30 -9.29
CA GLY A 220 -9.93 -24.50 -10.34
C GLY A 220 -8.93 -23.67 -11.17
N LYS A 221 -7.89 -23.12 -10.54
CA LYS A 221 -6.84 -22.34 -11.22
C LYS A 221 -5.89 -23.25 -12.01
N SER A 222 -5.56 -24.42 -11.47
CA SER A 222 -4.71 -25.43 -12.14
C SER A 222 -5.40 -26.06 -13.34
N LEU A 223 -6.69 -26.40 -13.23
CA LEU A 223 -7.49 -26.90 -14.36
C LEU A 223 -7.57 -25.89 -15.51
N LYS A 224 -7.75 -24.60 -15.21
CA LYS A 224 -7.75 -23.54 -16.23
C LYS A 224 -6.40 -23.39 -16.95
N ARG A 225 -5.29 -23.76 -16.31
CA ARG A 225 -3.94 -23.69 -16.87
C ARG A 225 -3.44 -25.00 -17.47
N GLY A 226 -4.22 -26.09 -17.36
CA GLY A 226 -3.84 -27.41 -17.87
C GLY A 226 -2.68 -28.09 -17.14
N VAL A 227 -2.24 -27.54 -16.00
CA VAL A 227 -1.11 -28.06 -15.22
C VAL A 227 -1.48 -28.14 -13.74
N VAL A 228 -1.37 -29.31 -13.14
CA VAL A 228 -1.52 -29.50 -11.68
C VAL A 228 -0.14 -29.72 -11.07
N ASP A 229 0.35 -28.71 -10.34
CA ASP A 229 1.57 -28.86 -9.54
C ASP A 229 1.20 -29.40 -8.14
N PHE A 230 1.38 -30.70 -7.95
CA PHE A 230 1.10 -31.38 -6.69
C PHE A 230 1.96 -30.88 -5.52
N ARG A 231 3.14 -30.31 -5.76
CA ARG A 231 3.99 -29.73 -4.69
C ARG A 231 3.36 -28.46 -4.15
N LEU A 232 2.88 -27.60 -5.03
CA LEU A 232 2.15 -26.38 -4.65
C LEU A 232 0.83 -26.72 -3.97
N LEU A 233 0.13 -27.76 -4.45
CA LEU A 233 -1.09 -28.26 -3.83
C LEU A 233 -0.83 -28.71 -2.39
N TYR A 234 0.20 -29.53 -2.18
CA TYR A 234 0.58 -30.02 -0.85
C TYR A 234 0.95 -28.86 0.10
N GLN A 235 1.65 -27.83 -0.39
CA GLN A 235 1.99 -26.66 0.39
C GLN A 235 0.76 -25.81 0.75
N ALA A 236 -0.18 -25.65 -0.20
CA ALA A 236 -1.39 -24.85 0.01
C ALA A 236 -2.32 -25.43 1.09
N ILE A 237 -2.30 -26.75 1.31
CA ILE A 237 -3.15 -27.43 2.30
C ILE A 237 -2.48 -27.62 3.67
N LYS A 238 -1.21 -27.23 3.84
CA LYS A 238 -0.55 -27.30 5.14
C LYS A 238 -1.31 -26.47 6.19
N PRO A 239 -1.65 -27.03 7.36
CA PRO A 239 -2.40 -26.30 8.39
C PRO A 239 -1.69 -25.04 8.91
N SER A 240 -0.37 -24.96 8.77
CA SER A 240 0.44 -23.81 9.20
C SER A 240 0.42 -22.62 8.22
N ILE A 241 -0.05 -22.83 6.98
CA ILE A 241 -0.13 -21.72 6.00
C ILE A 241 -1.38 -20.88 6.28
N GLY A 242 -1.18 -19.56 6.35
CA GLY A 242 -2.25 -18.62 6.70
C GLY A 242 -2.59 -18.59 8.20
N ARG A 243 -1.97 -19.42 9.02
CA ARG A 243 -2.10 -19.33 10.48
C ARG A 243 -1.15 -18.28 11.03
N VAL A 244 -1.66 -17.43 11.89
CA VAL A 244 -0.91 -16.40 12.62
C VAL A 244 -1.12 -16.61 14.11
N THR A 245 -0.05 -16.67 14.86
CA THR A 245 -0.07 -16.87 16.32
C THR A 245 0.26 -15.56 17.04
N GLU A 246 0.02 -15.50 18.36
CA GLU A 246 0.44 -14.36 19.17
C GLU A 246 1.98 -14.25 19.24
N GLU A 247 2.69 -15.37 19.21
CA GLU A 247 4.16 -15.37 19.11
C GLU A 247 4.64 -14.74 17.80
N ASP A 248 3.92 -14.96 16.68
CA ASP A 248 4.25 -14.32 15.41
C ASP A 248 4.04 -12.81 15.48
N ARG A 249 3.00 -12.35 16.18
CA ARG A 249 2.74 -10.92 16.38
C ARG A 249 3.85 -10.27 17.21
N ASN A 250 4.23 -10.88 18.32
CA ASN A 250 5.29 -10.40 19.20
C ASN A 250 6.65 -10.36 18.48
N TRP A 251 6.94 -11.39 17.67
CA TRP A 251 8.13 -11.43 16.84
C TRP A 251 8.13 -10.31 15.79
N LEU A 252 7.03 -10.10 15.07
CA LEU A 252 6.92 -8.99 14.12
C LEU A 252 7.09 -7.63 14.81
N PHE A 253 6.49 -7.46 16.00
CA PHE A 253 6.67 -6.22 16.75
C PHE A 253 8.13 -5.97 17.08
N SER A 254 8.89 -7.01 17.49
CA SER A 254 10.32 -6.88 17.77
C SER A 254 11.13 -6.44 16.54
N LEU A 255 10.74 -6.89 15.34
CA LEU A 255 11.41 -6.48 14.08
C LEU A 255 11.20 -5.00 13.74
N TYR A 256 10.05 -4.41 14.14
CA TYR A 256 9.71 -3.03 13.79
C TYR A 256 10.05 -2.02 14.90
N LYS A 257 10.48 -2.48 16.07
CA LYS A 257 10.68 -1.63 17.26
C LYS A 257 11.61 -0.44 17.00
N GLU A 258 12.76 -0.68 16.39
CA GLU A 258 13.74 0.39 16.11
C GLU A 258 13.21 1.39 15.07
N ASP A 259 12.53 0.89 14.03
CA ASP A 259 11.93 1.74 13.01
C ASP A 259 10.78 2.59 13.55
N LEU A 260 10.01 2.06 14.49
CA LEU A 260 8.97 2.83 15.20
C LEU A 260 9.56 3.94 16.08
N ILE A 261 10.73 3.74 16.67
CA ILE A 261 11.46 4.80 17.38
C ILE A 261 11.86 5.92 16.40
N LEU A 262 12.32 5.56 15.20
CA LEU A 262 12.64 6.53 14.16
C LEU A 262 11.40 7.28 13.68
N LEU A 263 10.27 6.60 13.52
CA LEU A 263 8.99 7.21 13.15
C LEU A 263 8.56 8.25 14.18
N LYS A 264 8.65 7.94 15.48
CA LYS A 264 8.29 8.82 16.57
C LYS A 264 9.09 10.12 16.63
N LYS A 265 10.33 10.13 16.18
CA LYS A 265 11.13 11.38 16.12
C LYS A 265 10.45 12.45 15.27
N ASN A 266 9.75 12.06 14.22
CA ASN A 266 9.05 12.97 13.31
C ASN A 266 7.56 13.13 13.67
N TYR A 267 6.95 12.09 14.26
CA TYR A 267 5.53 12.02 14.63
C TYR A 267 5.39 11.42 16.04
N PRO A 268 5.61 12.19 17.12
CA PRO A 268 5.65 11.68 18.50
C PRO A 268 4.37 10.93 18.92
N ASP A 269 3.22 11.40 18.46
CA ASP A 269 1.91 10.90 18.86
C ASP A 269 1.42 9.69 18.06
N ILE A 270 2.23 9.20 17.12
CA ILE A 270 1.78 8.16 16.15
C ILE A 270 1.35 6.85 16.84
N GLU A 271 1.94 6.49 17.96
CA GLU A 271 1.60 5.24 18.66
C GLU A 271 0.18 5.22 19.20
N TYR A 272 -0.36 6.36 19.54
CA TYR A 272 -1.73 6.49 20.06
C TYR A 272 -2.78 6.51 18.96
N ARG A 273 -2.34 6.50 17.72
CA ARG A 273 -3.16 6.63 16.53
C ARG A 273 -3.44 5.29 15.82
N TRP A 274 -2.85 4.16 16.31
CA TRP A 274 -3.15 2.83 15.75
C TRP A 274 -4.46 2.24 16.26
#